data_f97e3a9356db640c25b828ffbc5a1fd2
#
_entry.id   f97e3a9356db640c25b828ffbc5a1fd2
#
_cell.length_a   1.000
_cell.length_b   1.000
_cell.length_c   1.000
_cell.angle_alpha   90.00
_cell.angle_beta   90.00
_cell.angle_gamma   90.00
#
_symmetry.space_group_name_H-M   'P 1'
#
loop_
_entity.id
_entity.type
_entity.pdbx_description
1 polymer ?
#
loop_
_entity_poly.entity_id
_entity_poly.type
_entity_poly.pdbx_seq_one_letter_code
_entity_poly.pdbx_strand_id
1 'polypeptide(L)'
;GQWGTALSEACSYFGLDLQVYMVKVSYNQKPFRKDIMKTFGAQVFASPSDRTEAGRKILAEDPDNSGSLGCAISEAVEVAVTNEGYRYVLGSVLNQVLLHQSVIGLESKIAMEQLDEYPDIVIGCAGGGSNLGGLIAPFMQDKLTGKADPRIIAVEPASCPSLTRGVYKYDFCDTGKITPMAKMYTLGCTFKPSANHAGGLRYHGMSPI
;
A
#
# COMPACT_ATOMS: atom_id res chain seq x y z
N GLY A 1 6.81 -6.38 -0.88
CA GLY A 1 6.47 -7.03 -2.14
C GLY A 1 6.88 -6.21 -3.36
N GLN A 2 5.95 -5.90 -4.24
CA GLN A 2 6.25 -5.17 -5.51
C GLN A 2 6.88 -3.80 -5.27
N TRP A 3 6.37 -3.03 -4.33
CA TRP A 3 6.92 -1.72 -3.99
C TRP A 3 8.36 -1.81 -3.50
N GLY A 4 8.65 -2.73 -2.57
CA GLY A 4 10.02 -2.94 -2.09
C GLY A 4 10.96 -3.38 -3.21
N THR A 5 10.50 -4.20 -4.15
CA THR A 5 11.30 -4.63 -5.32
C THR A 5 11.64 -3.44 -6.23
N ALA A 6 10.65 -2.67 -6.65
CA ALA A 6 10.86 -1.48 -7.49
C ALA A 6 11.76 -0.45 -6.81
N LEU A 7 11.56 -0.23 -5.51
CA LEU A 7 12.38 0.72 -4.75
C LEU A 7 13.82 0.22 -4.57
N SER A 8 14.02 -1.11 -4.43
CA SER A 8 15.38 -1.70 -4.36
C SER A 8 16.16 -1.46 -5.63
N GLU A 9 15.53 -1.66 -6.77
CA GLU A 9 16.11 -1.38 -8.08
C GLU A 9 16.45 0.11 -8.23
N ALA A 10 15.49 1.00 -7.96
CA ALA A 10 15.71 2.44 -8.03
C ALA A 10 16.84 2.90 -7.09
N CYS A 11 16.88 2.43 -5.84
CA CYS A 11 17.93 2.78 -4.90
C CYS A 11 19.31 2.30 -5.37
N SER A 12 19.39 1.15 -6.04
CA SER A 12 20.68 0.67 -6.60
C SER A 12 21.21 1.60 -7.70
N TYR A 13 20.33 2.17 -8.54
CA TYR A 13 20.72 3.13 -9.57
C TYR A 13 21.21 4.48 -9.00
N PHE A 14 20.66 4.89 -7.87
CA PHE A 14 21.00 6.17 -7.24
C PHE A 14 22.01 6.05 -6.10
N GLY A 15 22.56 4.86 -5.85
CA GLY A 15 23.53 4.65 -4.79
C GLY A 15 22.97 4.89 -3.38
N LEU A 16 21.70 4.57 -3.16
CA LEU A 16 21.00 4.74 -1.88
C LEU A 16 20.86 3.40 -1.16
N ASP A 17 21.12 3.41 0.14
CA ASP A 17 20.83 2.27 1.01
C ASP A 17 19.32 2.13 1.25
N LEU A 18 18.82 0.89 1.21
CA LEU A 18 17.41 0.60 1.42
C LEU A 18 17.19 -0.47 2.48
N GLN A 19 16.28 -0.17 3.41
CA GLN A 19 15.71 -1.14 4.36
C GLN A 19 14.23 -1.34 4.06
N VAL A 20 13.82 -2.60 3.89
CA VAL A 20 12.43 -2.98 3.57
C VAL A 20 11.85 -3.80 4.71
N TYR A 21 10.80 -3.28 5.33
CA TYR A 21 9.97 -4.02 6.30
C TYR A 21 8.82 -4.69 5.54
N MET A 22 8.91 -6.00 5.37
CA MET A 22 7.96 -6.78 4.58
C MET A 22 7.01 -7.55 5.48
N VAL A 23 5.70 -7.48 5.23
CA VAL A 23 4.69 -8.24 5.98
C VAL A 23 5.10 -9.71 6.09
N LYS A 24 5.18 -10.25 7.32
CA LYS A 24 5.74 -11.58 7.66
C LYS A 24 5.15 -12.71 6.83
N VAL A 25 3.82 -12.76 6.66
CA VAL A 25 3.19 -13.80 5.83
C VAL A 25 3.65 -13.71 4.37
N SER A 26 3.79 -12.52 3.81
CA SER A 26 4.29 -12.32 2.45
C SER A 26 5.79 -12.63 2.32
N TYR A 27 6.57 -12.29 3.33
CA TYR A 27 8.00 -12.61 3.40
C TYR A 27 8.25 -14.13 3.33
N ASN A 28 7.41 -14.93 4.01
CA ASN A 28 7.50 -16.37 4.03
C ASN A 28 6.94 -17.03 2.76
N GLN A 29 5.80 -16.54 2.25
CA GLN A 29 5.11 -17.16 1.10
C GLN A 29 5.67 -16.72 -0.26
N LYS A 30 6.45 -15.64 -0.32
CA LYS A 30 7.04 -15.11 -1.56
C LYS A 30 8.55 -14.89 -1.42
N PRO A 31 9.33 -15.95 -1.19
CA PRO A 31 10.77 -15.85 -0.92
C PRO A 31 11.55 -15.20 -2.07
N PHE A 32 11.19 -15.47 -3.33
CA PHE A 32 11.88 -14.91 -4.49
C PHE A 32 11.85 -13.37 -4.55
N ARG A 33 10.80 -12.73 -4.04
CA ARG A 33 10.75 -11.26 -3.96
C ARG A 33 11.81 -10.70 -3.03
N LYS A 34 12.04 -11.38 -1.91
CA LYS A 34 13.13 -11.05 -0.98
C LYS A 34 14.49 -11.21 -1.67
N ASP A 35 14.67 -12.28 -2.43
CA ASP A 35 15.93 -12.55 -3.11
C ASP A 35 16.23 -11.49 -4.19
N ILE A 36 15.22 -11.09 -4.97
CA ILE A 36 15.35 -9.98 -5.93
C ILE A 36 15.75 -8.67 -5.22
N MET A 37 15.07 -8.30 -4.13
CA MET A 37 15.41 -7.08 -3.38
C MET A 37 16.86 -7.12 -2.86
N LYS A 38 17.31 -8.27 -2.36
CA LYS A 38 18.69 -8.47 -1.90
C LYS A 38 19.71 -8.39 -3.05
N THR A 39 19.36 -8.88 -4.24
CA THR A 39 20.21 -8.77 -5.44
C THR A 39 20.50 -7.32 -5.80
N PHE A 40 19.51 -6.42 -5.57
CA PHE A 40 19.69 -4.97 -5.71
C PHE A 40 20.31 -4.29 -4.47
N GLY A 41 20.81 -5.06 -3.49
CA GLY A 41 21.50 -4.53 -2.32
C GLY A 41 20.60 -4.15 -1.13
N ALA A 42 19.29 -4.34 -1.21
CA ALA A 42 18.40 -3.98 -0.11
C ALA A 42 18.48 -4.96 1.07
N GLN A 43 18.35 -4.43 2.27
CA GLN A 43 18.13 -5.21 3.49
C GLN A 43 16.62 -5.46 3.64
N VAL A 44 16.20 -6.71 3.85
CA VAL A 44 14.78 -7.08 3.91
C VAL A 44 14.48 -7.80 5.20
N PHE A 45 13.51 -7.28 5.97
CA PHE A 45 13.12 -7.80 7.28
C PHE A 45 11.65 -8.23 7.27
N ALA A 46 11.35 -9.35 7.93
CA ALA A 46 9.97 -9.76 8.17
C ALA A 46 9.36 -8.87 9.27
N SER A 47 8.19 -8.29 9.03
CA SER A 47 7.48 -7.44 9.99
C SER A 47 6.17 -8.12 10.47
N PRO A 48 5.88 -8.10 11.79
CA PRO A 48 6.64 -7.47 12.87
C PRO A 48 7.95 -8.20 13.17
N SER A 49 8.97 -7.44 13.63
CA SER A 49 10.30 -7.94 13.99
C SER A 49 10.70 -7.49 15.40
N ASP A 50 11.77 -8.08 15.93
CA ASP A 50 12.41 -7.68 17.20
C ASP A 50 13.38 -6.50 17.05
N ARG A 51 13.56 -5.97 15.83
CA ARG A 51 14.54 -4.93 15.51
C ARG A 51 14.13 -3.53 15.97
N THR A 52 12.85 -3.28 16.06
CA THR A 52 12.25 -2.00 16.42
C THR A 52 11.46 -2.11 17.73
N GLU A 53 11.24 -1.00 18.41
CA GLU A 53 10.40 -1.00 19.61
C GLU A 53 8.94 -1.31 19.26
N ALA A 54 8.44 -0.74 18.16
CA ALA A 54 7.10 -1.02 17.65
C ALA A 54 6.92 -2.51 17.33
N GLY A 55 7.88 -3.13 16.65
CA GLY A 55 7.84 -4.56 16.33
C GLY A 55 7.86 -5.43 17.58
N ARG A 56 8.74 -5.11 18.54
CA ARG A 56 8.79 -5.84 19.83
C ARG A 56 7.49 -5.75 20.63
N LYS A 57 6.87 -4.56 20.69
CA LYS A 57 5.55 -4.37 21.34
C LYS A 57 4.48 -5.24 20.70
N ILE A 58 4.39 -5.23 19.37
CA ILE A 58 3.43 -6.06 18.62
C ILE A 58 3.65 -7.55 18.88
N LEU A 59 4.91 -8.01 18.89
CA LEU A 59 5.24 -9.42 19.16
C LEU A 59 5.03 -9.81 20.63
N ALA A 60 5.16 -8.86 21.56
CA ALA A 60 4.86 -9.13 22.98
C ALA A 60 3.35 -9.33 23.22
N GLU A 61 2.49 -8.61 22.48
CA GLU A 61 1.03 -8.78 22.53
C GLU A 61 0.58 -10.04 21.75
N ASP A 62 1.24 -10.38 20.65
CA ASP A 62 0.87 -11.47 19.75
C ASP A 62 2.12 -12.08 19.10
N PRO A 63 2.78 -13.06 19.74
CA PRO A 63 4.02 -13.68 19.24
C PRO A 63 3.87 -14.34 17.86
N ASP A 64 2.66 -14.81 17.52
CA ASP A 64 2.34 -15.47 16.26
C ASP A 64 1.80 -14.50 15.19
N ASN A 65 1.93 -13.21 15.41
CA ASN A 65 1.43 -12.18 14.48
C ASN A 65 1.96 -12.40 13.06
N SER A 66 1.04 -12.59 12.11
CA SER A 66 1.37 -12.81 10.69
C SER A 66 1.80 -11.54 9.95
N GLY A 67 1.70 -10.39 10.62
CA GLY A 67 2.00 -9.08 10.07
C GLY A 67 0.86 -8.47 9.26
N SER A 68 0.88 -7.15 9.21
CA SER A 68 0.03 -6.31 8.36
C SER A 68 0.87 -5.17 7.77
N LEU A 69 0.32 -4.43 6.81
CA LEU A 69 0.99 -3.21 6.35
C LEU A 69 1.11 -2.19 7.47
N GLY A 70 0.12 -2.10 8.37
CA GLY A 70 0.18 -1.22 9.54
C GLY A 70 1.37 -1.54 10.46
N CYS A 71 1.69 -2.82 10.71
CA CYS A 71 2.87 -3.23 11.47
C CYS A 71 4.16 -2.79 10.76
N ALA A 72 4.28 -3.08 9.47
CA ALA A 72 5.47 -2.75 8.68
C ALA A 72 5.68 -1.23 8.57
N ILE A 73 4.60 -0.45 8.50
CA ILE A 73 4.66 1.02 8.51
C ILE A 73 5.19 1.51 9.86
N SER A 74 4.71 0.98 11.00
CA SER A 74 5.21 1.37 12.32
C SER A 74 6.71 1.18 12.43
N GLU A 75 7.23 0.02 12.03
CA GLU A 75 8.66 -0.27 12.09
C GLU A 75 9.49 0.63 11.17
N ALA A 76 9.03 0.82 9.92
CA ALA A 76 9.74 1.67 8.96
C ALA A 76 9.75 3.15 9.37
N VAL A 77 8.65 3.66 9.91
CA VAL A 77 8.56 5.05 10.41
C VAL A 77 9.45 5.23 11.63
N GLU A 78 9.43 4.28 12.59
CA GLU A 78 10.31 4.34 13.77
C GLU A 78 11.76 4.47 13.35
N VAL A 79 12.25 3.62 12.44
CA VAL A 79 13.63 3.69 11.94
C VAL A 79 13.92 5.02 11.26
N ALA A 80 12.98 5.54 10.48
CA ALA A 80 13.19 6.81 9.77
C ALA A 80 13.25 8.03 10.71
N VAL A 81 12.50 8.03 11.82
CA VAL A 81 12.48 9.15 12.77
C VAL A 81 13.58 9.08 13.84
N THR A 82 14.09 7.87 14.11
CA THR A 82 15.15 7.68 15.12
C THR A 82 16.58 7.70 14.56
N ASN A 83 16.73 7.68 13.22
CA ASN A 83 18.04 7.68 12.57
C ASN A 83 18.19 8.90 11.65
N GLU A 84 19.22 9.69 11.88
CA GLU A 84 19.54 10.83 11.02
C GLU A 84 19.87 10.37 9.58
N GLY A 85 19.41 11.11 8.59
CA GLY A 85 19.62 10.80 7.17
C GLY A 85 18.63 9.80 6.57
N TYR A 86 17.87 9.07 7.39
CA TYR A 86 16.84 8.16 6.89
C TYR A 86 15.60 8.90 6.42
N ARG A 87 14.92 8.32 5.44
CA ARG A 87 13.63 8.83 4.93
C ARG A 87 12.66 7.67 4.77
N TYR A 88 11.42 7.89 5.20
CA TYR A 88 10.33 6.94 5.04
C TYR A 88 9.70 7.08 3.66
N VAL A 89 9.49 5.96 2.97
CA VAL A 89 8.84 5.90 1.66
C VAL A 89 7.72 4.88 1.69
N LEU A 90 6.50 5.33 1.36
CA LEU A 90 5.29 4.52 1.31
C LEU A 90 4.79 4.40 -0.13
N GLY A 91 4.33 3.21 -0.53
CA GLY A 91 3.90 2.90 -1.91
C GLY A 91 2.42 3.10 -2.20
N SER A 92 1.58 3.39 -1.19
CA SER A 92 0.13 3.58 -1.34
C SER A 92 -0.43 4.39 -0.17
N VAL A 93 -1.76 4.62 -0.12
CA VAL A 93 -2.48 5.33 0.96
C VAL A 93 -2.33 6.85 0.91
N LEU A 94 -1.21 7.38 0.48
CA LEU A 94 -0.96 8.82 0.42
C LEU A 94 -1.45 9.42 -0.91
N ASN A 95 -2.03 10.62 -0.86
CA ASN A 95 -2.59 11.30 -2.03
C ASN A 95 -1.55 11.54 -3.14
N GLN A 96 -0.30 11.88 -2.79
CA GLN A 96 0.76 12.04 -3.78
C GLN A 96 1.07 10.73 -4.53
N VAL A 97 0.95 9.58 -3.88
CA VAL A 97 1.13 8.27 -4.56
C VAL A 97 -0.02 8.02 -5.54
N LEU A 98 -1.26 8.35 -5.14
CA LEU A 98 -2.43 8.27 -6.03
C LEU A 98 -2.25 9.18 -7.24
N LEU A 99 -1.77 10.42 -7.03
CA LEU A 99 -1.47 11.36 -8.11
C LEU A 99 -0.43 10.80 -9.09
N HIS A 100 0.68 10.23 -8.60
CA HIS A 100 1.66 9.59 -9.49
C HIS A 100 1.07 8.39 -10.24
N GLN A 101 0.24 7.58 -9.59
CA GLN A 101 -0.39 6.42 -10.24
C GLN A 101 -1.48 6.80 -11.24
N SER A 102 -1.93 8.05 -11.27
CA SER A 102 -2.90 8.51 -12.29
C SER A 102 -2.37 8.41 -13.72
N VAL A 103 -1.03 8.29 -13.91
CA VAL A 103 -0.44 8.00 -15.23
C VAL A 103 -1.02 6.72 -15.84
N ILE A 104 -1.34 5.71 -15.04
CA ILE A 104 -1.94 4.46 -15.51
C ILE A 104 -3.31 4.70 -16.13
N GLY A 105 -4.16 5.47 -15.46
CA GLY A 105 -5.48 5.84 -16.00
C GLY A 105 -5.39 6.72 -17.24
N LEU A 106 -4.49 7.73 -17.22
CA LEU A 106 -4.28 8.63 -18.35
C LEU A 106 -3.80 7.89 -19.60
N GLU A 107 -2.80 7.02 -19.47
CA GLU A 107 -2.30 6.22 -20.60
C GLU A 107 -3.34 5.20 -21.07
N SER A 108 -4.09 4.58 -20.14
CA SER A 108 -5.19 3.68 -20.50
C SER A 108 -6.25 4.40 -21.32
N LYS A 109 -6.62 5.63 -20.93
CA LYS A 109 -7.59 6.43 -21.68
C LYS A 109 -7.10 6.79 -23.09
N ILE A 110 -5.82 7.22 -23.22
CA ILE A 110 -5.19 7.49 -24.51
C ILE A 110 -5.17 6.24 -25.39
N ALA A 111 -4.84 5.07 -24.82
CA ALA A 111 -4.84 3.83 -25.57
C ALA A 111 -6.25 3.44 -26.08
N MET A 112 -7.29 3.65 -25.28
CA MET A 112 -8.68 3.45 -25.72
C MET A 112 -9.08 4.43 -26.84
N GLU A 113 -8.72 5.70 -26.70
CA GLU A 113 -8.98 6.73 -27.73
C GLU A 113 -8.28 6.39 -29.06
N GLN A 114 -7.08 5.83 -29.04
CA GLN A 114 -6.39 5.35 -30.26
C GLN A 114 -7.10 4.19 -30.97
N LEU A 115 -7.90 3.43 -30.23
CA LEU A 115 -8.72 2.33 -30.76
C LEU A 115 -10.12 2.76 -31.14
N ASP A 116 -10.46 4.06 -31.03
CA ASP A 116 -11.80 4.62 -31.18
C ASP A 116 -12.82 3.94 -30.24
N GLU A 117 -12.37 3.62 -29.02
CA GLU A 117 -13.15 2.93 -27.98
C GLU A 117 -13.23 3.74 -26.70
N TYR A 118 -14.28 3.50 -25.90
CA TYR A 118 -14.41 4.02 -24.54
C TYR A 118 -14.96 2.90 -23.62
N PRO A 119 -14.42 2.72 -22.40
CA PRO A 119 -14.85 1.61 -21.57
C PRO A 119 -16.24 1.86 -20.94
N ASP A 120 -17.14 0.88 -21.05
CA ASP A 120 -18.41 0.86 -20.30
C ASP A 120 -18.17 0.60 -18.81
N ILE A 121 -17.14 -0.19 -18.50
CA ILE A 121 -16.82 -0.62 -17.12
C ILE A 121 -15.32 -0.49 -16.87
N VAL A 122 -14.96 0.17 -15.78
CA VAL A 122 -13.58 0.25 -15.27
C VAL A 122 -13.50 -0.49 -13.94
N ILE A 123 -12.63 -1.52 -13.87
CA ILE A 123 -12.50 -2.38 -12.70
C ILE A 123 -11.09 -2.24 -12.13
N GLY A 124 -10.96 -1.92 -10.84
CA GLY A 124 -9.66 -1.77 -10.18
C GLY A 124 -9.61 -2.40 -8.79
N CYS A 125 -8.42 -2.89 -8.40
CA CYS A 125 -8.19 -3.42 -7.06
C CYS A 125 -8.01 -2.28 -6.05
N ALA A 126 -8.66 -2.43 -4.89
CA ALA A 126 -8.60 -1.48 -3.79
C ALA A 126 -7.88 -2.10 -2.57
N GLY A 127 -6.63 -1.68 -2.36
CA GLY A 127 -5.86 -1.92 -1.14
C GLY A 127 -5.75 -0.63 -0.34
N GLY A 128 -4.62 0.09 -0.44
CA GLY A 128 -4.48 1.46 0.10
C GLY A 128 -5.13 2.56 -0.73
N GLY A 129 -5.74 2.23 -1.88
CA GLY A 129 -6.51 3.14 -2.72
C GLY A 129 -5.78 3.69 -3.95
N SER A 130 -4.45 3.78 -3.93
CA SER A 130 -3.71 4.45 -5.01
C SER A 130 -3.80 3.74 -6.37
N ASN A 131 -3.83 2.41 -6.39
CA ASN A 131 -4.01 1.65 -7.64
C ASN A 131 -5.39 1.92 -8.28
N LEU A 132 -6.46 1.83 -7.48
CA LEU A 132 -7.81 2.13 -7.94
C LEU A 132 -7.92 3.60 -8.37
N GLY A 133 -7.54 4.53 -7.48
CA GLY A 133 -7.63 5.95 -7.72
C GLY A 133 -6.85 6.41 -8.94
N GLY A 134 -5.62 5.89 -9.13
CA GLY A 134 -4.80 6.19 -10.29
C GLY A 134 -5.44 5.71 -11.60
N LEU A 135 -5.97 4.49 -11.61
CA LEU A 135 -6.65 3.94 -12.77
C LEU A 135 -7.91 4.73 -13.15
N ILE A 136 -8.76 5.01 -12.15
CA ILE A 136 -10.07 5.60 -12.43
C ILE A 136 -10.04 7.13 -12.62
N ALA A 137 -8.96 7.81 -12.25
CA ALA A 137 -8.90 9.29 -12.21
C ALA A 137 -9.45 9.98 -13.47
N PRO A 138 -9.03 9.67 -14.71
CA PRO A 138 -9.54 10.33 -15.91
C PRO A 138 -10.97 9.91 -16.26
N PHE A 139 -11.37 8.69 -15.94
CA PHE A 139 -12.74 8.20 -16.17
C PHE A 139 -13.72 8.80 -15.15
N MET A 140 -13.27 8.99 -13.91
CA MET A 140 -14.03 9.71 -12.88
C MET A 140 -14.19 11.20 -13.25
N GLN A 141 -13.16 11.83 -13.83
CA GLN A 141 -13.26 13.19 -14.35
C GLN A 141 -14.35 13.29 -15.44
N ASP A 142 -14.36 12.37 -16.40
CA ASP A 142 -15.38 12.34 -17.46
C ASP A 142 -16.79 12.15 -16.88
N LYS A 143 -16.93 11.27 -15.89
CA LYS A 143 -18.19 11.03 -15.19
C LYS A 143 -18.68 12.28 -14.44
N LEU A 144 -17.80 12.94 -13.68
CA LEU A 144 -18.14 14.13 -12.90
C LEU A 144 -18.44 15.35 -13.77
N THR A 145 -17.85 15.44 -14.95
CA THR A 145 -18.10 16.52 -15.93
C THR A 145 -19.25 16.22 -16.89
N GLY A 146 -19.87 15.03 -16.81
CA GLY A 146 -20.95 14.60 -17.68
C GLY A 146 -20.52 14.26 -19.11
N LYS A 147 -19.23 14.09 -19.37
CA LYS A 147 -18.70 13.73 -20.69
C LYS A 147 -18.99 12.26 -21.03
N ALA A 148 -18.91 11.37 -20.04
CA ALA A 148 -19.21 9.94 -20.14
C ALA A 148 -19.66 9.41 -18.78
N ASP A 149 -20.30 8.23 -18.73
CA ASP A 149 -20.79 7.60 -17.49
C ASP A 149 -20.35 6.14 -17.37
N PRO A 150 -19.05 5.83 -17.32
CA PRO A 150 -18.59 4.46 -17.13
C PRO A 150 -18.97 3.95 -15.74
N ARG A 151 -19.29 2.66 -15.65
CA ARG A 151 -19.46 1.97 -14.37
C ARG A 151 -18.10 1.70 -13.74
N ILE A 152 -17.84 2.23 -12.55
CA ILE A 152 -16.60 2.01 -11.81
C ILE A 152 -16.83 0.94 -10.75
N ILE A 153 -15.99 -0.10 -10.74
CA ILE A 153 -16.06 -1.24 -9.81
C ILE A 153 -14.75 -1.32 -9.03
N ALA A 154 -14.83 -1.08 -7.72
CA ALA A 154 -13.73 -1.32 -6.79
C ALA A 154 -13.78 -2.76 -6.28
N VAL A 155 -12.67 -3.49 -6.37
CA VAL A 155 -12.54 -4.87 -5.91
C VAL A 155 -11.58 -4.93 -4.73
N GLU A 156 -12.04 -5.41 -3.59
CA GLU A 156 -11.24 -5.59 -2.38
C GLU A 156 -11.30 -7.05 -1.88
N PRO A 157 -10.31 -7.52 -1.10
CA PRO A 157 -10.35 -8.87 -0.53
C PRO A 157 -11.38 -8.95 0.61
N ALA A 158 -12.16 -10.01 0.63
CA ALA A 158 -13.10 -10.27 1.73
C ALA A 158 -12.41 -10.36 3.11
N SER A 159 -11.11 -10.69 3.14
CA SER A 159 -10.29 -10.74 4.35
C SER A 159 -9.84 -9.37 4.87
N CYS A 160 -10.00 -8.31 4.08
CA CYS A 160 -9.62 -6.93 4.44
C CYS A 160 -10.56 -5.92 3.77
N PRO A 161 -11.86 -5.93 4.14
CA PRO A 161 -12.94 -5.25 3.41
C PRO A 161 -13.08 -3.79 3.87
N SER A 162 -12.07 -2.94 3.63
CA SER A 162 -12.04 -1.57 4.12
C SER A 162 -13.11 -0.66 3.51
N LEU A 163 -13.49 -0.87 2.25
CA LEU A 163 -14.57 -0.10 1.60
C LEU A 163 -15.96 -0.56 2.00
N THR A 164 -16.19 -1.88 2.04
CA THR A 164 -17.55 -2.42 2.25
C THR A 164 -17.93 -2.57 3.73
N ARG A 165 -16.95 -2.70 4.64
CA ARG A 165 -17.18 -2.88 6.08
C ARG A 165 -16.42 -1.89 6.97
N GLY A 166 -15.56 -1.06 6.39
CA GLY A 166 -14.88 0.01 7.10
C GLY A 166 -15.79 1.17 7.43
N VAL A 167 -15.34 2.01 8.37
CA VAL A 167 -16.02 3.25 8.76
C VAL A 167 -15.19 4.44 8.30
N TYR A 168 -15.83 5.45 7.69
CA TYR A 168 -15.14 6.68 7.27
C TYR A 168 -14.89 7.59 8.46
N LYS A 169 -13.66 7.56 8.98
CA LYS A 169 -13.26 8.32 10.18
C LYS A 169 -11.76 8.63 10.18
N TYR A 170 -11.32 9.47 11.11
CA TYR A 170 -9.89 9.63 11.40
C TYR A 170 -9.34 8.37 12.07
N ASP A 171 -8.22 7.87 11.56
CA ASP A 171 -7.48 6.75 12.11
C ASP A 171 -5.99 6.90 11.86
N PHE A 172 -5.16 6.18 12.62
CA PHE A 172 -3.72 6.11 12.38
C PHE A 172 -3.41 5.31 11.12
N CYS A 173 -2.40 5.74 10.38
CA CYS A 173 -1.96 5.03 9.20
C CYS A 173 -1.15 3.76 9.52
N ASP A 174 -0.81 3.54 10.81
CA ASP A 174 -0.01 2.42 11.29
C ASP A 174 -0.56 1.80 12.59
N THR A 175 -0.19 0.54 12.86
CA THR A 175 -0.66 -0.21 14.01
C THR A 175 -0.08 0.31 15.33
N GLY A 176 1.17 0.78 15.31
CA GLY A 176 1.85 1.34 16.48
C GLY A 176 1.45 2.77 16.84
N LYS A 177 0.59 3.41 16.02
CA LYS A 177 0.06 4.77 16.24
C LYS A 177 1.14 5.86 16.32
N ILE A 178 2.21 5.70 15.53
CA ILE A 178 3.31 6.66 15.44
C ILE A 178 3.11 7.68 14.30
N THR A 179 2.28 7.34 13.32
CA THR A 179 1.95 8.23 12.20
C THR A 179 0.86 9.23 12.56
N PRO A 180 0.76 10.36 11.85
CA PRO A 180 -0.42 11.22 11.92
C PRO A 180 -1.70 10.48 11.56
N MET A 181 -2.83 10.91 12.14
CA MET A 181 -4.14 10.43 11.74
C MET A 181 -4.55 11.02 10.38
N ALA A 182 -5.17 10.18 9.54
CA ALA A 182 -5.79 10.60 8.30
C ALA A 182 -7.26 10.18 8.27
N LYS A 183 -8.11 10.95 7.62
CA LYS A 183 -9.52 10.59 7.44
C LYS A 183 -9.61 9.59 6.29
N MET A 184 -10.13 8.39 6.56
CA MET A 184 -10.13 7.26 5.62
C MET A 184 -11.27 6.29 5.91
N TYR A 185 -11.63 5.47 4.95
CA TYR A 185 -12.34 4.23 5.25
C TYR A 185 -11.40 3.28 5.95
N THR A 186 -11.70 2.89 7.18
CA THR A 186 -10.82 2.06 8.00
C THR A 186 -11.56 0.96 8.75
N LEU A 187 -10.88 -0.18 8.91
CA LEU A 187 -11.27 -1.30 9.78
C LEU A 187 -10.73 -1.13 11.21
N GLY A 188 -9.93 -0.07 11.44
CA GLY A 188 -9.20 0.18 12.67
C GLY A 188 -7.70 -0.15 12.54
N CYS A 189 -6.82 0.74 13.04
CA CYS A 189 -5.36 0.59 12.93
C CYS A 189 -4.81 -0.67 13.60
N THR A 190 -5.56 -1.29 14.50
CA THR A 190 -5.23 -2.56 15.16
C THR A 190 -5.85 -3.79 14.47
N PHE A 191 -6.56 -3.62 13.36
CA PHE A 191 -7.16 -4.71 12.62
C PHE A 191 -6.11 -5.70 12.13
N LYS A 192 -6.34 -7.00 12.41
CA LYS A 192 -5.47 -8.09 11.99
C LYS A 192 -6.10 -8.84 10.82
N PRO A 193 -5.63 -8.65 9.58
CA PRO A 193 -6.12 -9.44 8.45
C PRO A 193 -5.72 -10.91 8.59
N SER A 194 -6.54 -11.82 8.03
CA SER A 194 -6.23 -13.26 8.03
C SER A 194 -4.87 -13.55 7.36
N ALA A 195 -4.23 -14.65 7.74
CA ALA A 195 -2.86 -15.00 7.31
C ALA A 195 -2.73 -15.41 5.82
N ASN A 196 -3.64 -14.95 4.94
CA ASN A 196 -3.58 -15.20 3.52
C ASN A 196 -2.71 -14.15 2.83
N HIS A 197 -1.87 -14.60 1.88
CA HIS A 197 -1.16 -13.66 1.03
C HIS A 197 -2.14 -12.98 0.06
N ALA A 198 -2.19 -11.66 0.11
CA ALA A 198 -2.86 -10.82 -0.87
C ALA A 198 -1.94 -9.61 -1.12
N GLY A 199 -1.19 -9.62 -2.21
CA GLY A 199 -0.14 -8.63 -2.47
C GLY A 199 -0.68 -7.20 -2.47
N GLY A 200 -0.25 -6.39 -1.48
CA GLY A 200 -0.71 -5.02 -1.29
C GLY A 200 -2.12 -4.85 -0.72
N LEU A 201 -2.86 -5.91 -0.50
CA LEU A 201 -4.27 -5.88 -0.08
C LEU A 201 -4.47 -6.28 1.40
N ARG A 202 -3.49 -6.02 2.26
CA ARG A 202 -3.51 -6.32 3.72
C ARG A 202 -3.34 -5.04 4.54
N TYR A 203 -4.09 -4.01 4.22
CA TYR A 203 -4.06 -2.73 4.90
C TYR A 203 -5.44 -2.37 5.46
N HIS A 204 -5.46 -1.87 6.68
CA HIS A 204 -6.70 -1.59 7.42
C HIS A 204 -7.43 -0.33 6.92
N GLY A 205 -6.80 0.51 6.12
CA GLY A 205 -7.33 1.80 5.70
C GLY A 205 -7.16 2.07 4.20
N MET A 206 -7.76 3.15 3.75
CA MET A 206 -7.77 3.60 2.36
C MET A 206 -7.26 5.04 2.29
N SER A 207 -6.75 5.48 1.13
CA SER A 207 -6.35 6.89 0.97
C SER A 207 -7.52 7.84 1.23
N PRO A 208 -7.25 9.09 1.69
CA PRO A 208 -8.30 10.06 2.05
C PRO A 208 -9.19 10.52 0.89
N ILE A 209 -8.71 10.40 -0.35
CA ILE A 209 -9.43 10.79 -1.58
C ILE A 209 -10.19 9.62 -2.15
#